data_094f76ad31d0c411ffc446a61c5baf4e
#
_entry.id   094f76ad31d0c411ffc446a61c5baf4e
#
_cell.length_a   1.000
_cell.length_b   1.000
_cell.length_c   1.000
_cell.angle_alpha   90.00
_cell.angle_beta   90.00
_cell.angle_gamma   90.00
#
_symmetry.space_group_name_H-M   'P 1'
#
loop_
_entity.id
_entity.type
_entity.pdbx_description
1 polymer ?
#
loop_
_entity_poly.entity_id
_entity_poly.type
_entity_poly.pdbx_seq_one_letter_code
_entity_poly.pdbx_strand_id
1 'polypeptide(L)'
;MTAVANVRIAPSILAADFAALGDAVRAVERGGADLLHVDVMDGRFVPSISVGLPVVQALERAAAVPLDVHLMVVEPERHVEAFVAAGAAMVSVHLEASPHVHRTLSTIRALGAAAGVAVNPGTPVGALAAVADAVDYVVVMSVNPGAAGQAFIPGSTSRVREVRELLDRAGNRAPIEIDGGIGPANAEELAGAGAEILVAASSIFRTADPAGAVGRLRDRALAGTAAAVQNT
;
A
#
# COMPACT_ATOMS: atom_id res chain seq x y z
N MET A 1 21.81 -17.41 -7.07
CA MET A 1 21.82 -16.28 -6.12
C MET A 1 20.38 -15.98 -5.79
N THR A 2 19.91 -16.41 -4.63
CA THR A 2 18.58 -16.10 -4.11
C THR A 2 18.49 -14.59 -3.91
N ALA A 3 17.58 -13.92 -4.63
CA ALA A 3 17.31 -12.51 -4.41
C ALA A 3 16.90 -12.34 -2.94
N VAL A 4 17.63 -11.52 -2.20
CA VAL A 4 17.22 -11.10 -0.87
C VAL A 4 15.86 -10.43 -1.06
N ALA A 5 14.82 -10.96 -0.45
CA ALA A 5 13.49 -10.39 -0.55
C ALA A 5 13.55 -8.95 -0.02
N ASN A 6 13.28 -7.99 -0.88
CA ASN A 6 13.38 -6.56 -0.57
C ASN A 6 12.02 -6.10 -0.03
N VAL A 7 11.87 -6.16 1.30
CA VAL A 7 10.66 -5.64 1.95
C VAL A 7 10.74 -4.12 2.03
N ARG A 8 9.73 -3.43 1.52
CA ARG A 8 9.56 -1.98 1.57
C ARG A 8 8.57 -1.59 2.67
N ILE A 9 8.90 -0.53 3.39
CA ILE A 9 8.00 0.04 4.40
C ILE A 9 7.41 1.34 3.85
N ALA A 10 6.07 1.40 3.85
CA ALA A 10 5.27 2.53 3.38
C ALA A 10 4.46 3.13 4.55
N PRO A 11 5.02 4.10 5.31
CA PRO A 11 4.25 4.78 6.35
C PRO A 11 3.03 5.51 5.75
N SER A 12 1.80 5.17 6.22
CA SER A 12 0.61 5.91 5.82
C SER A 12 0.45 7.18 6.65
N ILE A 13 0.44 8.32 5.98
CA ILE A 13 0.27 9.64 6.61
C ILE A 13 -1.08 9.82 7.28
N LEU A 14 -2.04 8.93 7.07
CA LEU A 14 -3.39 9.01 7.65
C LEU A 14 -3.37 9.06 9.19
N ALA A 15 -2.31 8.54 9.84
CA ALA A 15 -2.14 8.60 11.29
C ALA A 15 -1.12 9.67 11.76
N ALA A 16 -0.56 10.45 10.84
CA ALA A 16 0.38 11.52 11.17
C ALA A 16 -0.35 12.76 11.73
N ASP A 17 0.40 13.64 12.39
CA ASP A 17 -0.09 14.96 12.75
C ASP A 17 -0.07 15.86 11.50
N PHE A 18 -1.24 16.19 10.97
CA PHE A 18 -1.37 17.03 9.80
C PHE A 18 -0.92 18.48 10.04
N ALA A 19 -0.92 18.97 11.29
CA ALA A 19 -0.39 20.29 11.63
C ALA A 19 1.15 20.36 11.53
N ALA A 20 1.82 19.18 11.58
CA ALA A 20 3.28 19.03 11.50
C ALA A 20 3.68 17.97 10.45
N LEU A 21 2.93 17.85 9.35
CA LEU A 21 3.07 16.75 8.37
C LEU A 21 4.49 16.68 7.79
N GLY A 22 5.12 17.82 7.47
CA GLY A 22 6.49 17.83 6.95
C GLY A 22 7.53 17.28 7.95
N ASP A 23 7.35 17.52 9.26
CA ASP A 23 8.23 16.94 10.30
C ASP A 23 8.00 15.43 10.44
N ALA A 24 6.74 14.98 10.36
CA ALA A 24 6.36 13.59 10.39
C ALA A 24 6.98 12.82 9.21
N VAL A 25 6.93 13.39 8.00
CA VAL A 25 7.55 12.82 6.78
C VAL A 25 9.06 12.66 6.99
N ARG A 26 9.75 13.74 7.36
CA ARG A 26 11.20 13.69 7.62
C ARG A 26 11.59 12.67 8.71
N ALA A 27 10.74 12.46 9.70
CA ALA A 27 10.99 11.47 10.74
C ALA A 27 11.00 10.04 10.19
N VAL A 28 10.00 9.66 9.40
CA VAL A 28 9.92 8.30 8.84
C VAL A 28 10.96 8.06 7.76
N GLU A 29 11.32 9.07 6.97
CA GLU A 29 12.43 9.00 6.00
C GLU A 29 13.77 8.74 6.69
N ARG A 30 14.06 9.43 7.81
CA ARG A 30 15.26 9.12 8.62
C ARG A 30 15.24 7.69 9.17
N GLY A 31 14.06 7.11 9.38
CA GLY A 31 13.87 5.72 9.77
C GLY A 31 14.04 4.72 8.63
N GLY A 32 14.23 5.22 7.40
CA GLY A 32 14.43 4.40 6.22
C GLY A 32 13.12 4.01 5.52
N ALA A 33 12.04 4.80 5.63
CA ALA A 33 10.85 4.58 4.80
C ALA A 33 11.21 4.53 3.31
N ASP A 34 10.61 3.60 2.55
CA ASP A 34 10.86 3.44 1.12
C ASP A 34 9.84 4.20 0.27
N LEU A 35 8.65 4.41 0.81
CA LEU A 35 7.50 5.07 0.19
C LEU A 35 6.79 5.91 1.25
N LEU A 36 5.96 6.86 0.81
CA LEU A 36 4.92 7.46 1.65
C LEU A 36 3.56 7.04 1.11
N HIS A 37 2.77 6.38 1.93
CA HIS A 37 1.41 5.97 1.57
C HIS A 37 0.40 7.06 1.89
N VAL A 38 -0.47 7.38 0.92
CA VAL A 38 -1.44 8.48 0.99
C VAL A 38 -2.83 7.94 0.72
N ASP A 39 -3.62 7.78 1.78
CA ASP A 39 -5.00 7.30 1.74
C ASP A 39 -5.96 8.43 1.36
N VAL A 40 -6.45 8.44 0.13
CA VAL A 40 -7.43 9.41 -0.38
C VAL A 40 -8.83 8.83 -0.29
N MET A 41 -9.70 9.51 0.47
CA MET A 41 -11.06 9.07 0.78
C MET A 41 -12.08 10.17 0.47
N ASP A 42 -13.20 9.80 -0.17
CA ASP A 42 -14.21 10.74 -0.68
C ASP A 42 -15.51 10.81 0.15
N GLY A 43 -15.63 10.00 1.21
CA GLY A 43 -16.85 9.92 2.01
C GLY A 43 -18.02 9.19 1.31
N ARG A 44 -17.76 8.52 0.19
CA ARG A 44 -18.75 7.77 -0.60
C ARG A 44 -18.37 6.31 -0.78
N PHE A 45 -17.17 6.02 -1.29
CA PHE A 45 -16.66 4.66 -1.34
C PHE A 45 -16.37 4.14 0.06
N VAL A 46 -15.84 5.00 0.92
CA VAL A 46 -15.65 4.78 2.35
C VAL A 46 -16.31 5.90 3.16
N PRO A 47 -16.68 5.69 4.44
CA PRO A 47 -17.44 6.67 5.21
C PRO A 47 -16.67 7.94 5.60
N SER A 48 -15.34 7.93 5.49
CA SER A 48 -14.47 9.05 5.87
C SER A 48 -14.09 9.90 4.67
N ILE A 49 -13.83 11.19 4.90
CA ILE A 49 -13.13 12.09 3.99
C ILE A 49 -11.74 12.32 4.58
N SER A 50 -10.68 12.14 3.80
CA SER A 50 -9.31 12.29 4.30
C SER A 50 -8.59 13.50 3.66
N VAL A 51 -7.79 13.27 2.65
CA VAL A 51 -6.94 14.25 1.98
C VAL A 51 -7.19 14.24 0.47
N GLY A 52 -6.68 15.27 -0.22
CA GLY A 52 -6.81 15.39 -1.66
C GLY A 52 -5.56 15.98 -2.31
N LEU A 53 -5.69 16.43 -3.55
CA LEU A 53 -4.61 16.94 -4.38
C LEU A 53 -3.68 17.95 -3.70
N PRO A 54 -4.17 18.94 -2.90
CA PRO A 54 -3.28 19.91 -2.26
C PRO A 54 -2.28 19.26 -1.29
N VAL A 55 -2.67 18.19 -0.61
CA VAL A 55 -1.78 17.46 0.32
C VAL A 55 -0.77 16.64 -0.47
N VAL A 56 -1.17 15.94 -1.55
CA VAL A 56 -0.26 15.19 -2.41
C VAL A 56 0.79 16.12 -3.03
N GLN A 57 0.40 17.28 -3.55
CA GLN A 57 1.31 18.29 -4.09
C GLN A 57 2.27 18.86 -3.03
N ALA A 58 1.81 18.99 -1.78
CA ALA A 58 2.67 19.44 -0.68
C ALA A 58 3.69 18.34 -0.30
N LEU A 59 3.26 17.08 -0.28
CA LEU A 59 4.13 15.93 -0.01
C LEU A 59 5.16 15.73 -1.12
N GLU A 60 4.79 15.87 -2.39
CA GLU A 60 5.73 15.78 -3.52
C GLU A 60 6.91 16.76 -3.37
N ARG A 61 6.64 17.97 -2.89
CA ARG A 61 7.70 18.96 -2.64
C ARG A 61 8.51 18.72 -1.35
N ALA A 62 7.95 18.00 -0.39
CA ALA A 62 8.52 17.84 0.95
C ALA A 62 9.24 16.50 1.15
N ALA A 63 8.81 15.45 0.46
CA ALA A 63 9.31 14.10 0.60
C ALA A 63 10.49 13.83 -0.34
N ALA A 64 11.44 13.01 0.11
CA ALA A 64 12.53 12.49 -0.70
C ALA A 64 12.21 11.09 -1.27
N VAL A 65 11.23 10.39 -0.69
CA VAL A 65 10.77 9.05 -1.14
C VAL A 65 9.53 9.17 -2.02
N PRO A 66 9.28 8.20 -2.94
CA PRO A 66 8.11 8.24 -3.82
C PRO A 66 6.78 8.21 -3.05
N LEU A 67 5.76 8.85 -3.64
CA LEU A 67 4.39 8.83 -3.12
C LEU A 67 3.62 7.66 -3.73
N ASP A 68 3.03 6.86 -2.87
CA ASP A 68 2.10 5.79 -3.18
C ASP A 68 0.69 6.25 -2.79
N VAL A 69 -0.14 6.54 -3.78
CA VAL A 69 -1.48 7.12 -3.59
C VAL A 69 -2.55 6.05 -3.74
N HIS A 70 -3.27 5.79 -2.66
CA HIS A 70 -4.36 4.82 -2.61
C HIS A 70 -5.72 5.52 -2.70
N LEU A 71 -6.42 5.32 -3.82
CA LEU A 71 -7.68 5.97 -4.10
C LEU A 71 -8.87 5.13 -3.60
N MET A 72 -9.36 5.44 -2.42
CA MET A 72 -10.61 4.93 -1.84
C MET A 72 -11.77 5.87 -2.20
N VAL A 73 -12.05 5.99 -3.50
CA VAL A 73 -13.02 6.92 -4.05
C VAL A 73 -13.92 6.22 -5.08
N VAL A 74 -15.13 6.71 -5.28
CA VAL A 74 -15.98 6.26 -6.38
C VAL A 74 -15.46 6.82 -7.71
N GLU A 75 -15.63 6.08 -8.81
CA GLU A 75 -15.22 6.49 -10.16
C GLU A 75 -13.75 6.98 -10.22
N PRO A 76 -12.77 6.20 -9.69
CA PRO A 76 -11.37 6.62 -9.56
C PRO A 76 -10.73 7.03 -10.90
N GLU A 77 -11.23 6.51 -12.04
CA GLU A 77 -10.79 6.85 -13.38
C GLU A 77 -10.92 8.34 -13.71
N ARG A 78 -11.77 9.08 -13.00
CA ARG A 78 -11.93 10.54 -13.14
C ARG A 78 -10.81 11.31 -12.43
N HIS A 79 -10.05 10.67 -11.57
CA HIS A 79 -9.11 11.32 -10.65
C HIS A 79 -7.65 10.94 -10.91
N VAL A 80 -7.38 9.77 -11.49
CA VAL A 80 -6.00 9.24 -11.65
C VAL A 80 -5.05 10.22 -12.33
N GLU A 81 -5.48 10.90 -13.39
CA GLU A 81 -4.66 11.89 -14.11
C GLU A 81 -4.21 13.03 -13.20
N ALA A 82 -5.14 13.59 -12.41
CA ALA A 82 -4.84 14.68 -11.50
C ALA A 82 -3.89 14.27 -10.36
N PHE A 83 -4.01 13.04 -9.84
CA PHE A 83 -3.11 12.55 -8.78
C PHE A 83 -1.71 12.22 -9.31
N VAL A 84 -1.59 11.67 -10.53
CA VAL A 84 -0.28 11.47 -11.17
C VAL A 84 0.38 12.83 -11.45
N ALA A 85 -0.37 13.80 -11.98
CA ALA A 85 0.13 15.16 -12.21
C ALA A 85 0.52 15.88 -10.90
N ALA A 86 -0.08 15.50 -9.76
CA ALA A 86 0.26 16.01 -8.44
C ALA A 86 1.54 15.38 -7.83
N GLY A 87 2.16 14.40 -8.51
CA GLY A 87 3.42 13.78 -8.08
C GLY A 87 3.28 12.33 -7.54
N ALA A 88 2.13 11.68 -7.73
CA ALA A 88 1.99 10.27 -7.37
C ALA A 88 2.88 9.40 -8.26
N ALA A 89 3.85 8.68 -7.67
CA ALA A 89 4.70 7.71 -8.36
C ALA A 89 4.00 6.36 -8.53
N MET A 90 3.10 6.03 -7.61
CA MET A 90 2.26 4.83 -7.61
C MET A 90 0.82 5.26 -7.34
N VAL A 91 -0.13 4.65 -8.04
CA VAL A 91 -1.57 4.90 -7.83
C VAL A 91 -2.31 3.57 -7.82
N SER A 92 -3.01 3.27 -6.71
CA SER A 92 -3.91 2.14 -6.63
C SER A 92 -5.37 2.58 -6.63
N VAL A 93 -6.20 1.80 -7.31
CA VAL A 93 -7.66 1.96 -7.37
C VAL A 93 -8.33 0.67 -6.92
N HIS A 94 -9.46 0.79 -6.23
CA HIS A 94 -10.21 -0.38 -5.83
C HIS A 94 -10.88 -1.07 -7.03
N LEU A 95 -10.75 -2.39 -7.08
CA LEU A 95 -11.43 -3.23 -8.07
C LEU A 95 -12.96 -2.99 -8.03
N GLU A 96 -13.48 -2.82 -6.83
CA GLU A 96 -14.91 -2.60 -6.56
C GLU A 96 -15.42 -1.21 -6.98
N ALA A 97 -14.53 -0.24 -7.17
CA ALA A 97 -14.87 1.15 -7.49
C ALA A 97 -14.75 1.47 -8.98
N SER A 98 -14.10 0.62 -9.78
CA SER A 98 -13.81 0.88 -11.20
C SER A 98 -14.40 -0.21 -12.11
N PRO A 99 -15.57 0.03 -12.75
CA PRO A 99 -16.16 -0.93 -13.69
C PRO A 99 -15.24 -1.28 -14.88
N HIS A 100 -14.35 -0.39 -15.24
CA HIS A 100 -13.40 -0.53 -16.34
C HIS A 100 -11.95 -0.53 -15.83
N VAL A 101 -11.67 -1.27 -14.76
CA VAL A 101 -10.37 -1.27 -14.05
C VAL A 101 -9.18 -1.48 -14.99
N HIS A 102 -9.27 -2.36 -15.97
CA HIS A 102 -8.20 -2.56 -16.96
C HIS A 102 -7.84 -1.26 -17.70
N ARG A 103 -8.84 -0.47 -18.12
CA ARG A 103 -8.61 0.82 -18.77
C ARG A 103 -7.97 1.80 -17.79
N THR A 104 -8.44 1.84 -16.54
CA THR A 104 -7.90 2.72 -15.50
C THR A 104 -6.42 2.42 -15.24
N LEU A 105 -6.05 1.14 -15.10
CA LEU A 105 -4.65 0.72 -14.96
C LEU A 105 -3.79 1.13 -16.17
N SER A 106 -4.30 0.92 -17.38
CA SER A 106 -3.61 1.34 -18.62
C SER A 106 -3.40 2.87 -18.66
N THR A 107 -4.38 3.64 -18.19
CA THR A 107 -4.27 5.11 -18.11
C THR A 107 -3.19 5.52 -17.10
N ILE A 108 -3.16 4.94 -15.90
CA ILE A 108 -2.13 5.24 -14.88
C ILE A 108 -0.73 4.97 -15.44
N ARG A 109 -0.52 3.83 -16.11
CA ARG A 109 0.76 3.49 -16.76
C ARG A 109 1.13 4.47 -17.86
N ALA A 110 0.18 4.85 -18.71
CA ALA A 110 0.42 5.80 -19.80
C ALA A 110 0.82 7.19 -19.29
N LEU A 111 0.40 7.55 -18.06
CA LEU A 111 0.81 8.77 -17.38
C LEU A 111 2.16 8.67 -16.67
N GLY A 112 2.78 7.48 -16.64
CA GLY A 112 4.12 7.26 -16.09
C GLY A 112 4.16 6.83 -14.62
N ALA A 113 3.02 6.55 -13.99
CA ALA A 113 2.94 6.03 -12.64
C ALA A 113 2.77 4.49 -12.62
N ALA A 114 3.19 3.83 -11.55
CA ALA A 114 2.93 2.42 -11.34
C ALA A 114 1.42 2.21 -11.03
N ALA A 115 0.80 1.27 -11.75
CA ALA A 115 -0.64 1.02 -11.68
C ALA A 115 -0.96 -0.13 -10.71
N GLY A 116 -1.63 0.18 -9.61
CA GLY A 116 -2.05 -0.77 -8.58
C GLY A 116 -3.55 -1.07 -8.60
N VAL A 117 -3.90 -2.28 -8.19
CA VAL A 117 -5.29 -2.64 -7.89
C VAL A 117 -5.42 -3.05 -6.42
N ALA A 118 -6.38 -2.45 -5.74
CA ALA A 118 -6.73 -2.78 -4.35
C ALA A 118 -7.98 -3.65 -4.29
N VAL A 119 -8.01 -4.59 -3.34
CA VAL A 119 -9.18 -5.45 -3.07
C VAL A 119 -9.58 -5.43 -1.61
N ASN A 120 -10.86 -5.23 -1.37
CA ASN A 120 -11.46 -5.27 -0.03
C ASN A 120 -11.40 -6.66 0.61
N PRO A 121 -11.49 -6.77 1.94
CA PRO A 121 -11.48 -8.06 2.63
C PRO A 121 -12.60 -9.01 2.17
N GLY A 122 -13.75 -8.46 1.79
CA GLY A 122 -14.92 -9.24 1.32
C GLY A 122 -14.87 -9.64 -0.16
N THR A 123 -13.94 -9.12 -0.95
CA THR A 123 -13.82 -9.41 -2.38
C THR A 123 -12.97 -10.66 -2.60
N PRO A 124 -13.47 -11.68 -3.31
CA PRO A 124 -12.67 -12.87 -3.61
C PRO A 124 -11.39 -12.52 -4.39
N VAL A 125 -10.25 -13.09 -3.99
CA VAL A 125 -8.95 -12.88 -4.68
C VAL A 125 -9.03 -13.26 -6.17
N GLY A 126 -9.81 -14.29 -6.51
CA GLY A 126 -10.04 -14.71 -7.90
C GLY A 126 -10.58 -13.62 -8.83
N ALA A 127 -11.20 -12.55 -8.29
CA ALA A 127 -11.66 -11.44 -9.11
C ALA A 127 -10.50 -10.65 -9.77
N LEU A 128 -9.28 -10.73 -9.21
CA LEU A 128 -8.07 -10.13 -9.79
C LEU A 128 -7.61 -10.84 -11.08
N ALA A 129 -8.07 -12.07 -11.35
CA ALA A 129 -7.58 -12.85 -12.48
C ALA A 129 -7.75 -12.13 -13.84
N ALA A 130 -8.79 -11.30 -13.96
CA ALA A 130 -9.07 -10.55 -15.19
C ALA A 130 -8.06 -9.43 -15.49
N VAL A 131 -7.22 -9.04 -14.52
CA VAL A 131 -6.26 -7.93 -14.63
C VAL A 131 -4.87 -8.30 -14.08
N ALA A 132 -4.66 -9.57 -13.77
CA ALA A 132 -3.42 -10.03 -13.13
C ALA A 132 -2.16 -9.78 -13.98
N ASP A 133 -2.27 -9.75 -15.30
CA ASP A 133 -1.21 -9.42 -16.26
C ASP A 133 -1.02 -7.90 -16.45
N ALA A 134 -1.99 -7.10 -16.01
CA ALA A 134 -2.05 -5.66 -16.24
C ALA A 134 -1.67 -4.83 -15.00
N VAL A 135 -1.35 -5.42 -13.87
CA VAL A 135 -0.99 -4.70 -12.65
C VAL A 135 0.51 -4.58 -12.47
N ASP A 136 0.97 -3.44 -11.92
CA ASP A 136 2.35 -3.25 -11.47
C ASP A 136 2.50 -3.58 -9.98
N TYR A 137 1.40 -3.58 -9.20
CA TYR A 137 1.32 -4.08 -7.83
C TYR A 137 -0.14 -4.37 -7.43
N VAL A 138 -0.32 -5.13 -6.37
CA VAL A 138 -1.65 -5.45 -5.80
C VAL A 138 -1.69 -5.02 -4.34
N VAL A 139 -2.73 -4.28 -3.95
CA VAL A 139 -2.98 -3.92 -2.55
C VAL A 139 -4.01 -4.86 -1.95
N VAL A 140 -3.60 -5.64 -0.96
CA VAL A 140 -4.49 -6.50 -0.17
C VAL A 140 -4.93 -5.74 1.06
N MET A 141 -6.22 -5.40 1.13
CA MET A 141 -6.77 -4.78 2.34
C MET A 141 -6.89 -5.82 3.45
N SER A 142 -6.30 -5.52 4.59
CA SER A 142 -6.36 -6.35 5.81
C SER A 142 -7.23 -5.74 6.91
N VAL A 143 -7.94 -4.67 6.58
CA VAL A 143 -9.05 -4.05 7.31
C VAL A 143 -10.12 -3.61 6.31
N ASN A 144 -11.33 -3.29 6.77
CA ASN A 144 -12.27 -2.56 5.91
C ASN A 144 -11.75 -1.13 5.73
N PRO A 145 -11.57 -0.65 4.47
CA PRO A 145 -11.04 0.69 4.24
C PRO A 145 -11.88 1.78 4.88
N GLY A 146 -11.25 2.94 5.22
CA GLY A 146 -11.96 4.12 5.68
C GLY A 146 -11.51 4.70 7.02
N ALA A 147 -10.61 4.06 7.78
CA ALA A 147 -10.09 4.61 9.02
C ALA A 147 -8.75 3.98 9.43
N ALA A 148 -7.86 4.78 10.02
CA ALA A 148 -6.63 4.26 10.62
C ALA A 148 -6.87 3.60 11.99
N GLY A 149 -5.98 2.69 12.39
CA GLY A 149 -5.96 2.08 13.72
C GLY A 149 -6.97 0.95 13.95
N GLN A 150 -7.49 0.37 12.89
CA GLN A 150 -8.35 -0.80 12.95
C GLN A 150 -7.55 -2.07 13.28
N ALA A 151 -8.24 -3.07 13.84
CA ALA A 151 -7.66 -4.39 14.10
C ALA A 151 -7.46 -5.15 12.79
N PHE A 152 -6.29 -5.79 12.65
CA PHE A 152 -5.96 -6.67 11.54
C PHE A 152 -6.96 -7.84 11.42
N ILE A 153 -7.41 -8.13 10.20
CA ILE A 153 -8.27 -9.28 9.91
C ILE A 153 -7.38 -10.53 9.71
N PRO A 154 -7.42 -11.53 10.61
CA PRO A 154 -6.46 -12.66 10.59
C PRO A 154 -6.39 -13.44 9.27
N GLY A 155 -7.52 -13.56 8.55
CA GLY A 155 -7.58 -14.22 7.24
C GLY A 155 -6.78 -13.52 6.12
N SER A 156 -6.28 -12.31 6.35
CA SER A 156 -5.57 -11.55 5.31
C SER A 156 -4.22 -12.14 4.93
N THR A 157 -3.57 -12.88 5.85
CA THR A 157 -2.31 -13.59 5.53
C THR A 157 -2.52 -14.67 4.47
N SER A 158 -3.61 -15.43 4.51
CA SER A 158 -3.91 -16.43 3.46
C SER A 158 -4.22 -15.75 2.13
N ARG A 159 -4.89 -14.58 2.16
CA ARG A 159 -5.18 -13.80 0.96
C ARG A 159 -3.91 -13.30 0.26
N VAL A 160 -2.86 -12.92 1.01
CA VAL A 160 -1.56 -12.59 0.42
C VAL A 160 -0.99 -13.77 -0.36
N ARG A 161 -1.03 -14.99 0.19
CA ARG A 161 -0.58 -16.21 -0.51
C ARG A 161 -1.41 -16.48 -1.77
N GLU A 162 -2.73 -16.37 -1.68
CA GLU A 162 -3.63 -16.56 -2.82
C GLU A 162 -3.35 -15.56 -3.96
N VAL A 163 -3.06 -14.28 -3.61
CA VAL A 163 -2.67 -13.25 -4.59
C VAL A 163 -1.33 -13.61 -5.22
N ARG A 164 -0.33 -14.04 -4.44
CA ARG A 164 0.97 -14.46 -5.00
C ARG A 164 0.82 -15.61 -5.99
N GLU A 165 0.06 -16.65 -5.62
CA GLU A 165 -0.22 -17.78 -6.51
C GLU A 165 -0.97 -17.35 -7.78
N LEU A 166 -1.91 -16.41 -7.66
CA LEU A 166 -2.66 -15.90 -8.80
C LEU A 166 -1.74 -15.13 -9.76
N LEU A 167 -0.90 -14.25 -9.26
CA LEU A 167 0.06 -13.49 -10.05
C LEU A 167 1.10 -14.41 -10.70
N ASP A 168 1.60 -15.41 -9.98
CA ASP A 168 2.55 -16.40 -10.52
C ASP A 168 1.95 -17.20 -11.68
N ARG A 169 0.67 -17.62 -11.57
CA ARG A 169 -0.05 -18.28 -12.68
C ARG A 169 -0.22 -17.36 -13.89
N ALA A 170 -0.35 -16.06 -13.69
CA ALA A 170 -0.41 -15.08 -14.77
C ALA A 170 0.99 -14.71 -15.34
N GLY A 171 2.08 -15.26 -14.78
CA GLY A 171 3.44 -14.90 -15.16
C GLY A 171 3.87 -13.51 -14.70
N ASN A 172 3.13 -12.89 -13.78
CA ASN A 172 3.40 -11.55 -13.26
C ASN A 172 4.11 -11.62 -11.90
N ARG A 173 5.23 -10.90 -11.78
CA ARG A 173 6.02 -10.76 -10.55
C ARG A 173 5.74 -9.44 -9.81
N ALA A 174 4.59 -8.84 -10.06
CA ALA A 174 4.16 -7.63 -9.37
C ALA A 174 4.22 -7.80 -7.84
N PRO A 175 4.78 -6.83 -7.10
CA PRO A 175 4.82 -6.89 -5.64
C PRO A 175 3.41 -6.85 -5.05
N ILE A 176 3.28 -7.47 -3.88
CA ILE A 176 2.07 -7.44 -3.07
C ILE A 176 2.27 -6.44 -1.95
N GLU A 177 1.40 -5.46 -1.91
CA GLU A 177 1.27 -4.53 -0.82
C GLU A 177 0.15 -5.00 0.11
N ILE A 178 0.35 -4.82 1.42
CA ILE A 178 -0.69 -5.09 2.41
C ILE A 178 -0.95 -3.85 3.24
N ASP A 179 -2.23 -3.50 3.38
CA ASP A 179 -2.65 -2.31 4.09
C ASP A 179 -3.77 -2.62 5.11
N GLY A 180 -3.54 -2.17 6.35
CA GLY A 180 -4.50 -2.21 7.43
C GLY A 180 -4.07 -3.01 8.65
N GLY A 181 -3.90 -2.35 9.80
CA GLY A 181 -3.55 -2.99 11.05
C GLY A 181 -2.16 -3.61 11.11
N ILE A 182 -1.24 -3.12 10.26
CA ILE A 182 0.13 -3.64 10.16
C ILE A 182 1.01 -3.08 11.29
N GLY A 183 1.80 -3.97 11.87
CA GLY A 183 2.75 -3.62 12.92
C GLY A 183 3.75 -4.76 13.18
N PRO A 184 4.65 -4.60 14.18
CA PRO A 184 5.66 -5.60 14.48
C PRO A 184 5.12 -7.00 14.83
N ALA A 185 3.85 -7.08 15.27
CA ALA A 185 3.25 -8.34 15.67
C ALA A 185 2.91 -9.28 14.50
N ASN A 186 2.66 -8.72 13.30
CA ASN A 186 2.24 -9.48 12.13
C ASN A 186 3.16 -9.32 10.90
N ALA A 187 4.13 -8.40 10.94
CA ALA A 187 5.02 -8.10 9.82
C ALA A 187 5.82 -9.33 9.34
N GLU A 188 6.31 -10.14 10.26
CA GLU A 188 7.07 -11.37 9.96
C GLU A 188 6.23 -12.38 9.20
N GLU A 189 5.02 -12.67 9.67
CA GLU A 189 4.09 -13.59 9.03
C GLU A 189 3.68 -13.11 7.64
N LEU A 190 3.40 -11.81 7.49
CA LEU A 190 2.96 -11.20 6.25
C LEU A 190 4.05 -11.21 5.17
N ALA A 191 5.28 -10.84 5.54
CA ALA A 191 6.41 -10.91 4.64
C ALA A 191 6.75 -12.36 4.25
N GLY A 192 6.66 -13.31 5.19
CA GLY A 192 6.79 -14.74 4.93
C GLY A 192 5.67 -15.32 4.06
N ALA A 193 4.50 -14.68 4.03
CA ALA A 193 3.40 -15.01 3.13
C ALA A 193 3.56 -14.44 1.70
N GLY A 194 4.53 -13.54 1.49
CA GLY A 194 4.81 -12.94 0.19
C GLY A 194 4.43 -11.46 0.05
N ALA A 195 4.09 -10.77 1.14
CA ALA A 195 3.94 -9.31 1.11
C ALA A 195 5.32 -8.64 1.00
N GLU A 196 5.48 -7.74 0.05
CA GLU A 196 6.73 -7.04 -0.27
C GLU A 196 6.68 -5.55 0.07
N ILE A 197 5.46 -4.98 0.26
CA ILE A 197 5.25 -3.61 0.71
C ILE A 197 4.30 -3.67 1.92
N LEU A 198 4.74 -3.13 3.05
CA LEU A 198 3.95 -3.09 4.28
C LEU A 198 3.53 -1.64 4.58
N VAL A 199 2.23 -1.38 4.45
CA VAL A 199 1.65 -0.09 4.79
C VAL A 199 1.34 -0.06 6.28
N ALA A 200 1.93 0.90 7.00
CA ALA A 200 1.76 1.02 8.43
C ALA A 200 1.48 2.48 8.84
N ALA A 201 0.40 2.68 9.58
CA ALA A 201 -0.05 4.00 10.00
C ALA A 201 0.20 4.23 11.50
N SER A 202 -0.74 3.82 12.35
CA SER A 202 -0.71 4.07 13.80
C SER A 202 0.46 3.38 14.52
N SER A 203 0.90 2.21 14.04
CA SER A 203 2.08 1.51 14.58
C SER A 203 3.41 2.26 14.37
N ILE A 204 3.43 3.26 13.49
CA ILE A 204 4.55 4.17 13.26
C ILE A 204 4.26 5.54 13.89
N PHE A 205 3.24 6.25 13.43
CA PHE A 205 3.05 7.67 13.78
C PHE A 205 2.52 7.93 15.19
N ARG A 206 1.89 6.93 15.86
CA ARG A 206 1.45 7.07 17.25
C ARG A 206 2.48 6.57 18.26
N THR A 207 3.73 6.38 17.86
CA THR A 207 4.83 6.02 18.74
C THR A 207 5.62 7.28 19.14
N ALA A 208 6.37 7.21 20.24
CA ALA A 208 7.26 8.30 20.65
C ALA A 208 8.46 8.48 19.70
N ASP A 209 8.78 7.45 18.90
CA ASP A 209 9.90 7.42 17.95
C ASP A 209 9.45 6.78 16.62
N PRO A 210 8.85 7.59 15.72
CA PRO A 210 8.43 7.10 14.40
C PRO A 210 9.59 6.58 13.54
N ALA A 211 10.77 7.20 13.62
CA ALA A 211 11.94 6.74 12.88
C ALA A 211 12.36 5.32 13.30
N GLY A 212 12.53 5.09 14.59
CA GLY A 212 12.85 3.76 15.10
C GLY A 212 11.71 2.74 14.85
N ALA A 213 10.45 3.19 14.80
CA ALA A 213 9.33 2.31 14.50
C ALA A 213 9.40 1.75 13.06
N VAL A 214 9.81 2.54 12.08
CA VAL A 214 10.06 2.09 10.70
C VAL A 214 11.14 1.02 10.67
N GLY A 215 12.28 1.25 11.34
CA GLY A 215 13.38 0.26 11.42
C GLY A 215 12.93 -1.05 12.05
N ARG A 216 12.26 -0.99 13.21
CA ARG A 216 11.73 -2.18 13.88
C ARG A 216 10.74 -2.98 13.03
N LEU A 217 9.89 -2.29 12.26
CA LEU A 217 8.94 -2.95 11.37
C LEU A 217 9.67 -3.69 10.24
N ARG A 218 10.69 -3.05 9.64
CA ARG A 218 11.55 -3.65 8.62
C ARG A 218 12.27 -4.88 9.13
N ASP A 219 12.91 -4.79 10.31
CA ASP A 219 13.65 -5.91 10.89
C ASP A 219 12.76 -7.14 11.11
N ARG A 220 11.52 -6.90 11.59
CA ARG A 220 10.54 -7.97 11.76
C ARG A 220 10.09 -8.58 10.43
N ALA A 221 9.88 -7.77 9.41
CA ALA A 221 9.48 -8.26 8.10
C ALA A 221 10.60 -9.08 7.42
N LEU A 222 11.86 -8.64 7.52
CA LEU A 222 13.01 -9.36 6.97
C LEU A 222 13.22 -10.73 7.64
N ALA A 223 12.89 -10.88 8.92
CA ALA A 223 12.93 -12.17 9.59
C ALA A 223 11.98 -13.20 8.93
N GLY A 224 10.79 -12.75 8.51
CA GLY A 224 9.81 -13.61 7.84
C GLY A 224 10.25 -14.06 6.44
N THR A 225 10.90 -13.20 5.67
CA THR A 225 11.41 -13.57 4.34
C THR A 225 12.57 -14.56 4.44
N ALA A 226 13.44 -14.42 5.44
CA ALA A 226 14.53 -15.35 5.67
C ALA A 226 14.02 -16.76 6.03
N ALA A 227 12.98 -16.86 6.86
CA ALA A 227 12.35 -18.11 7.23
C ALA A 227 11.67 -18.82 6.05
N ALA A 228 11.02 -18.06 5.14
CA ALA A 228 10.37 -18.61 3.95
C ALA A 228 11.37 -19.25 2.99
N VAL A 229 12.56 -18.65 2.80
CA VAL A 229 13.62 -19.18 1.93
C VAL A 229 14.22 -20.50 2.46
N GLN A 230 14.24 -20.72 3.78
CA GLN A 230 14.75 -21.94 4.39
C GLN A 230 13.78 -23.14 4.29
N ASN A 231 12.51 -22.90 4.03
CA ASN A 231 11.46 -23.92 3.96
C ASN A 231 11.07 -24.30 2.52
N THR A 232 11.76 -23.77 1.50
CA THR A 232 11.56 -24.08 0.07
C THR A 232 12.74 -24.90 -0.47
#